data_bdb03641dfe7c8d3ba07865a8594bf92
#
_entry.id   bdb03641dfe7c8d3ba07865a8594bf92
#
_cell.length_a   1.000
_cell.length_b   1.000
_cell.length_c   1.000
_cell.angle_alpha   90.00
_cell.angle_beta   90.00
_cell.angle_gamma   90.00
#
_symmetry.space_group_name_H-M   'P 1'
#
loop_
_entity.id
_entity.type
_entity.pdbx_description
1 polymer ?
#
loop_
_entity_poly.entity_id
_entity_poly.type
_entity_poly.pdbx_seq_one_letter_code
_entity_poly.pdbx_strand_id
1 'polypeptide(L)'
;MNQDIGRAIVFSIPAVSAAVSLIMISLDITRSSNTVNRKIHYSIITVYCLIILYWSGLVMYSIARDAFIAYLPVCFSSFSFIPIFLYMITYIITGVGDRKHFPTYHFILPACLTVTIHVIAFTVPFQQRWNAIYDNGVSLTSAIIDSTYIICILLSILYSGLSLLRIKSYKRQVTNYSADIYRMSLDWLSFIIIFRVLLQTLPIAGLILGIELFNKLGVIWTFTTLPAVFTQIVLCLNILSENYVIIEPITAKEKEMTTSGNYAQLERQRVETVSYTHLRA
;
A
#
# COMPACT_ATOMS: atom_id res chain seq x y z
N MET A 1 0.29 32.19 7.91
CA MET A 1 1.53 31.58 8.44
C MET A 1 1.26 30.50 9.48
N ASN A 2 0.49 30.74 10.54
CA ASN A 2 0.25 29.71 11.59
C ASN A 2 -0.48 28.43 11.10
N GLN A 3 -1.45 28.57 10.18
CA GLN A 3 -2.17 27.40 9.64
C GLN A 3 -1.32 26.51 8.73
N ASP A 4 -0.41 27.09 7.97
CA ASP A 4 0.46 26.35 7.04
C ASP A 4 1.49 25.54 7.82
N ILE A 5 2.07 26.12 8.88
CA ILE A 5 2.97 25.41 9.80
C ILE A 5 2.23 24.28 10.51
N GLY A 6 1.02 24.54 11.00
CA GLY A 6 0.19 23.51 11.63
C GLY A 6 -0.09 22.32 10.70
N ARG A 7 -0.44 22.60 9.44
CA ARG A 7 -0.62 21.56 8.41
C ARG A 7 0.66 20.77 8.13
N ALA A 8 1.79 21.46 8.02
CA ALA A 8 3.08 20.80 7.81
C ALA A 8 3.46 19.86 8.96
N ILE A 9 3.23 20.27 10.19
CA ILE A 9 3.44 19.42 11.37
C ILE A 9 2.55 18.18 11.30
N VAL A 10 1.25 18.34 11.02
CA VAL A 10 0.31 17.24 10.91
C VAL A 10 0.72 16.26 9.79
N PHE A 11 1.11 16.76 8.64
CA PHE A 11 1.57 15.92 7.51
C PHE A 11 2.94 15.26 7.74
N SER A 12 3.77 15.79 8.64
CA SER A 12 5.04 15.14 8.99
C SER A 12 4.86 13.87 9.83
N ILE A 13 3.77 13.75 10.59
CA ILE A 13 3.54 12.61 11.49
C ILE A 13 3.50 11.27 10.73
N PRO A 14 2.75 11.11 9.63
CA PRO A 14 2.78 9.86 8.85
C PRO A 14 4.13 9.58 8.19
N ALA A 15 4.89 10.61 7.79
CA ALA A 15 6.24 10.41 7.25
C ALA A 15 7.19 9.85 8.32
N VAL A 16 7.14 10.40 9.52
CA VAL A 16 7.93 9.92 10.67
C VAL A 16 7.52 8.49 11.06
N SER A 17 6.21 8.22 11.14
CA SER A 17 5.70 6.87 11.42
C SER A 17 6.19 5.86 10.39
N ALA A 18 6.16 6.22 9.10
CA ALA A 18 6.66 5.37 8.03
C ALA A 18 8.18 5.15 8.13
N ALA A 19 8.96 6.18 8.50
CA ALA A 19 10.40 6.06 8.68
C ALA A 19 10.75 5.11 9.85
N VAL A 20 10.04 5.21 10.97
CA VAL A 20 10.22 4.29 12.11
C VAL A 20 9.87 2.86 11.71
N SER A 21 8.74 2.65 11.03
CA SER A 21 8.31 1.34 10.54
C SER A 21 9.32 0.75 9.53
N LEU A 22 9.86 1.60 8.65
CA LEU A 22 10.93 1.22 7.69
C LEU A 22 12.17 0.70 8.41
N ILE A 23 12.63 1.39 9.44
CA ILE A 23 13.79 0.96 10.24
C ILE A 23 13.50 -0.39 10.91
N MET A 24 12.34 -0.56 11.55
CA MET A 24 11.98 -1.81 12.22
C MET A 24 11.96 -3.00 11.24
N ILE A 25 11.33 -2.86 10.09
CA ILE A 25 11.28 -3.91 9.07
C ILE A 25 12.68 -4.19 8.47
N SER A 26 13.49 -3.14 8.28
CA SER A 26 14.86 -3.31 7.76
C SER A 26 15.77 -4.08 8.72
N LEU A 27 15.60 -3.88 10.02
CA LEU A 27 16.32 -4.64 11.04
C LEU A 27 15.86 -6.11 11.08
N ASP A 28 14.57 -6.36 10.89
CA ASP A 28 14.02 -7.71 10.92
C ASP A 28 14.44 -8.56 9.71
N ILE A 29 14.56 -7.94 8.51
CA ILE A 29 14.98 -8.65 7.29
C ILE A 29 16.37 -9.29 7.44
N THR A 30 17.25 -8.72 8.26
CA THR A 30 18.57 -9.28 8.52
C THR A 30 18.53 -10.58 9.31
N ARG A 31 17.42 -10.81 10.03
CA ARG A 31 17.18 -12.00 10.86
C ARG A 31 16.41 -13.09 10.10
N SER A 32 15.64 -12.71 9.09
CA SER A 32 14.82 -13.67 8.32
C SER A 32 15.65 -14.51 7.38
N SER A 33 15.58 -15.84 7.51
CA SER A 33 16.23 -16.82 6.62
C SER A 33 15.33 -17.24 5.45
N ASN A 34 14.01 -17.04 5.52
CA ASN A 34 13.04 -17.47 4.52
C ASN A 34 13.01 -16.51 3.32
N THR A 35 13.16 -17.06 2.10
CA THR A 35 13.18 -16.29 0.85
C THR A 35 11.84 -15.61 0.55
N VAL A 36 10.72 -16.20 0.95
CA VAL A 36 9.38 -15.63 0.73
C VAL A 36 9.14 -14.47 1.68
N ASN A 37 9.50 -14.63 2.96
CA ASN A 37 9.41 -13.55 3.94
C ASN A 37 10.27 -12.36 3.50
N ARG A 38 11.47 -12.60 2.96
CA ARG A 38 12.30 -11.53 2.40
C ARG A 38 11.62 -10.75 1.27
N LYS A 39 10.90 -11.42 0.36
CA LYS A 39 10.15 -10.71 -0.70
C LYS A 39 9.06 -9.82 -0.13
N ILE A 40 8.34 -10.28 0.89
CA ILE A 40 7.33 -9.48 1.60
C ILE A 40 7.99 -8.26 2.25
N HIS A 41 9.09 -8.46 2.98
CA HIS A 41 9.83 -7.38 3.63
C HIS A 41 10.32 -6.32 2.62
N TYR A 42 10.94 -6.72 1.49
CA TYR A 42 11.35 -5.78 0.44
C TYR A 42 10.17 -5.00 -0.14
N SER A 43 9.04 -5.67 -0.36
CA SER A 43 7.84 -5.01 -0.87
C SER A 43 7.31 -3.97 0.12
N ILE A 44 7.35 -4.26 1.42
CA ILE A 44 6.91 -3.36 2.48
C ILE A 44 7.89 -2.20 2.66
N ILE A 45 9.20 -2.46 2.60
CA ILE A 45 10.23 -1.41 2.58
C ILE A 45 9.94 -0.42 1.44
N THR A 46 9.66 -0.94 0.25
CA THR A 46 9.30 -0.09 -0.90
C THR A 46 8.05 0.74 -0.61
N VAL A 47 7.01 0.15 -0.01
CA VAL A 47 5.78 0.88 0.37
C VAL A 47 6.09 2.00 1.36
N TYR A 48 6.88 1.74 2.40
CA TYR A 48 7.23 2.78 3.37
C TYR A 48 8.09 3.89 2.76
N CYS A 49 9.04 3.57 1.88
CA CYS A 49 9.77 4.57 1.13
C CYS A 49 8.83 5.47 0.29
N LEU A 50 7.89 4.88 -0.43
CA LEU A 50 6.91 5.63 -1.21
C LEU A 50 5.99 6.48 -0.32
N ILE A 51 5.58 5.99 0.85
CA ILE A 51 4.79 6.74 1.82
C ILE A 51 5.57 7.96 2.35
N ILE A 52 6.85 7.78 2.68
CA ILE A 52 7.72 8.89 3.12
C ILE A 52 7.81 9.96 2.01
N LEU A 53 8.07 9.54 0.77
CA LEU A 53 8.15 10.46 -0.37
C LEU A 53 6.82 11.20 -0.58
N TYR A 54 5.69 10.52 -0.52
CA TYR A 54 4.37 11.13 -0.68
C TYR A 54 4.08 12.17 0.41
N TRP A 55 4.23 11.80 1.69
CA TRP A 55 3.94 12.72 2.80
C TRP A 55 4.94 13.88 2.88
N SER A 56 6.20 13.67 2.50
CA SER A 56 7.19 14.76 2.37
C SER A 56 6.73 15.79 1.32
N GLY A 57 6.12 15.34 0.21
CA GLY A 57 5.49 16.24 -0.76
C GLY A 57 4.37 17.08 -0.15
N LEU A 58 3.49 16.50 0.68
CA LEU A 58 2.41 17.25 1.35
C LEU A 58 2.94 18.27 2.38
N VAL A 59 4.05 17.96 3.07
CA VAL A 59 4.75 18.93 3.92
C VAL A 59 5.25 20.11 3.07
N MET A 60 5.94 19.83 1.96
CA MET A 60 6.41 20.87 1.03
C MET A 60 5.27 21.70 0.45
N TYR A 61 4.15 21.06 0.08
CA TYR A 61 2.94 21.76 -0.37
C TYR A 61 2.47 22.82 0.63
N SER A 62 2.63 22.55 1.93
CA SER A 62 2.16 23.44 3.00
C SER A 62 3.09 24.61 3.28
N ILE A 63 4.43 24.42 3.25
CA ILE A 63 5.40 25.42 3.72
C ILE A 63 6.41 25.88 2.67
N ALA A 64 6.59 25.12 1.59
CA ALA A 64 7.63 25.38 0.59
C ALA A 64 7.06 25.16 -0.82
N ARG A 65 6.12 26.04 -1.22
CA ARG A 65 5.33 25.92 -2.45
C ARG A 65 6.20 25.74 -3.71
N ASP A 66 7.27 26.51 -3.82
CA ASP A 66 8.18 26.43 -4.97
C ASP A 66 8.91 25.09 -5.01
N ALA A 67 9.36 24.59 -3.85
CA ALA A 67 9.97 23.28 -3.74
C ALA A 67 8.98 22.15 -4.08
N PHE A 68 7.70 22.32 -3.70
CA PHE A 68 6.65 21.36 -4.05
C PHE A 68 6.43 21.25 -5.56
N ILE A 69 6.45 22.37 -6.30
CA ILE A 69 6.32 22.36 -7.77
C ILE A 69 7.45 21.54 -8.43
N ALA A 70 8.67 21.63 -7.91
CA ALA A 70 9.78 20.81 -8.37
C ALA A 70 9.63 19.34 -7.95
N TYR A 71 9.07 19.10 -6.77
CA TYR A 71 8.88 17.77 -6.17
C TYR A 71 7.61 17.04 -6.66
N LEU A 72 6.71 17.74 -7.34
CA LEU A 72 5.42 17.23 -7.81
C LEU A 72 5.50 15.86 -8.50
N PRO A 73 6.44 15.60 -9.44
CA PRO A 73 6.56 14.32 -10.11
C PRO A 73 6.82 13.16 -9.13
N VAL A 74 7.66 13.39 -8.12
CA VAL A 74 8.00 12.39 -7.10
C VAL A 74 6.79 12.09 -6.22
N CYS A 75 6.04 13.11 -5.81
CA CYS A 75 4.83 12.98 -5.01
C CYS A 75 3.77 12.14 -5.72
N PHE A 76 3.46 12.47 -6.99
CA PHE A 76 2.47 11.74 -7.79
C PHE A 76 2.92 10.32 -8.14
N SER A 77 4.19 10.12 -8.47
CA SER A 77 4.75 8.78 -8.70
C SER A 77 4.56 7.92 -7.46
N SER A 78 4.93 8.44 -6.30
CA SER A 78 4.77 7.70 -5.04
C SER A 78 3.30 7.36 -4.78
N PHE A 79 2.38 8.29 -4.97
CA PHE A 79 0.96 8.10 -4.78
C PHE A 79 0.37 7.01 -5.72
N SER A 80 0.81 6.97 -6.98
CA SER A 80 0.34 6.01 -7.97
C SER A 80 0.83 4.58 -7.72
N PHE A 81 2.05 4.40 -7.19
CA PHE A 81 2.66 3.09 -6.96
C PHE A 81 2.25 2.45 -5.63
N ILE A 82 1.96 3.22 -4.57
CA ILE A 82 1.59 2.68 -3.24
C ILE A 82 0.49 1.61 -3.31
N PRO A 83 -0.67 1.80 -3.99
CA PRO A 83 -1.74 0.81 -4.02
C PRO A 83 -1.33 -0.51 -4.69
N ILE A 84 -0.46 -0.46 -5.69
CA ILE A 84 -0.01 -1.64 -6.42
C ILE A 84 0.95 -2.47 -5.57
N PHE A 85 1.88 -1.83 -4.86
CA PHE A 85 2.76 -2.54 -3.95
C PHE A 85 2.00 -3.15 -2.77
N LEU A 86 0.96 -2.50 -2.24
CA LEU A 86 0.08 -3.10 -1.23
C LEU A 86 -0.70 -4.30 -1.78
N TYR A 87 -1.18 -4.21 -3.03
CA TYR A 87 -1.79 -5.34 -3.69
C TYR A 87 -0.79 -6.47 -3.93
N MET A 88 0.45 -6.16 -4.30
CA MET A 88 1.53 -7.13 -4.46
C MET A 88 1.82 -7.87 -3.14
N ILE A 89 1.87 -7.17 -2.02
CA ILE A 89 2.00 -7.77 -0.68
C ILE A 89 0.85 -8.74 -0.42
N THR A 90 -0.39 -8.28 -0.64
CA THR A 90 -1.59 -9.13 -0.49
C THR A 90 -1.50 -10.35 -1.42
N TYR A 91 -1.02 -10.16 -2.65
CA TYR A 91 -0.84 -11.22 -3.64
C TYR A 91 0.15 -12.29 -3.16
N ILE A 92 1.29 -11.88 -2.58
CA ILE A 92 2.31 -12.78 -2.09
C ILE A 92 1.81 -13.54 -0.86
N ILE A 93 1.21 -12.84 0.12
CA ILE A 93 0.71 -13.43 1.37
C ILE A 93 -0.41 -14.45 1.09
N THR A 94 -1.34 -14.12 0.22
CA THR A 94 -2.48 -14.99 -0.04
C THR A 94 -2.14 -16.22 -0.87
N GLY A 95 -1.03 -16.24 -1.62
CA GLY A 95 -0.55 -17.41 -2.37
C GLY A 95 -1.57 -18.11 -3.29
N VAL A 96 -2.76 -17.52 -3.50
CA VAL A 96 -3.89 -18.15 -4.19
C VAL A 96 -3.59 -18.32 -5.68
N GLY A 97 -3.48 -19.57 -6.12
CA GLY A 97 -3.31 -19.96 -7.52
C GLY A 97 -1.91 -20.42 -7.89
N ASP A 98 -1.77 -21.09 -9.04
CA ASP A 98 -0.52 -21.68 -9.54
C ASP A 98 0.57 -20.66 -9.96
N ARG A 99 0.28 -19.36 -9.87
CA ARG A 99 1.18 -18.30 -10.31
C ARG A 99 2.16 -17.93 -9.21
N LYS A 100 3.41 -18.30 -9.38
CA LYS A 100 4.52 -17.99 -8.45
C LYS A 100 4.98 -16.52 -8.49
N HIS A 101 4.63 -15.76 -9.54
CA HIS A 101 5.11 -14.39 -9.73
C HIS A 101 3.96 -13.39 -9.85
N PHE A 102 4.14 -12.21 -9.24
CA PHE A 102 3.23 -11.09 -9.40
C PHE A 102 3.26 -10.61 -10.87
N PRO A 103 2.08 -10.44 -11.52
CA PRO A 103 2.05 -10.03 -12.92
C PRO A 103 2.53 -8.59 -13.11
N THR A 104 3.55 -8.41 -13.96
CA THR A 104 4.20 -7.10 -14.17
C THR A 104 3.33 -6.07 -14.88
N TYR A 105 2.28 -6.50 -15.60
CA TYR A 105 1.37 -5.57 -16.28
C TYR A 105 0.64 -4.61 -15.34
N HIS A 106 0.52 -4.94 -14.05
CA HIS A 106 -0.04 -4.04 -13.04
C HIS A 106 0.76 -2.74 -12.88
N PHE A 107 2.05 -2.74 -13.23
CA PHE A 107 2.89 -1.55 -13.14
C PHE A 107 2.79 -0.63 -14.37
N ILE A 108 2.15 -1.06 -15.47
CA ILE A 108 2.11 -0.28 -16.72
C ILE A 108 1.38 1.06 -16.50
N LEU A 109 0.16 1.01 -15.95
CA LEU A 109 -0.65 2.23 -15.80
C LEU A 109 -0.01 3.26 -14.84
N PRO A 110 0.49 2.91 -13.64
CA PRO A 110 1.20 3.88 -12.80
C PRO A 110 2.51 4.37 -13.44
N ALA A 111 3.20 3.54 -14.21
CA ALA A 111 4.36 4.00 -14.96
C ALA A 111 3.98 5.04 -16.02
N CYS A 112 2.89 4.83 -16.76
CA CYS A 112 2.36 5.82 -17.70
C CYS A 112 2.00 7.14 -17.00
N LEU A 113 1.31 7.10 -15.86
CA LEU A 113 0.98 8.29 -15.08
C LEU A 113 2.24 9.02 -14.60
N THR A 114 3.22 8.28 -14.11
CA THR A 114 4.53 8.81 -13.69
C THR A 114 5.22 9.51 -14.86
N VAL A 115 5.29 8.88 -16.03
CA VAL A 115 5.90 9.48 -17.23
C VAL A 115 5.15 10.76 -17.62
N THR A 116 3.81 10.76 -17.60
CA THR A 116 3.00 11.93 -17.93
C THR A 116 3.35 13.12 -17.03
N ILE A 117 3.41 12.94 -15.72
CA ILE A 117 3.73 14.02 -14.78
C ILE A 117 5.19 14.48 -14.91
N HIS A 118 6.13 13.59 -15.21
CA HIS A 118 7.52 13.97 -15.46
C HIS A 118 7.64 14.76 -16.77
N VAL A 119 6.94 14.37 -17.83
CA VAL A 119 6.91 15.13 -19.07
C VAL A 119 6.38 16.55 -18.81
N ILE A 120 5.29 16.72 -18.05
CA ILE A 120 4.80 18.04 -17.65
C ILE A 120 5.86 18.82 -16.89
N ALA A 121 6.56 18.18 -15.95
CA ALA A 121 7.58 18.84 -15.15
C ALA A 121 8.75 19.36 -15.99
N PHE A 122 9.10 18.67 -17.08
CA PHE A 122 10.19 19.08 -17.97
C PHE A 122 9.77 20.02 -19.10
N THR A 123 8.54 19.90 -19.60
CA THR A 123 8.10 20.66 -20.79
C THR A 123 7.32 21.93 -20.45
N VAL A 124 6.61 21.95 -19.31
CA VAL A 124 5.78 23.09 -18.91
C VAL A 124 6.58 24.04 -18.02
N PRO A 125 6.60 25.37 -18.33
CA PRO A 125 7.28 26.35 -17.49
C PRO A 125 6.84 26.32 -16.03
N PHE A 126 7.77 26.63 -15.13
CA PHE A 126 7.52 26.63 -13.69
C PHE A 126 6.29 27.44 -13.29
N GLN A 127 6.17 28.68 -13.83
CA GLN A 127 5.04 29.58 -13.51
C GLN A 127 3.68 29.00 -13.92
N GLN A 128 3.61 28.32 -15.06
CA GLN A 128 2.35 27.66 -15.48
C GLN A 128 1.96 26.52 -14.58
N ARG A 129 2.94 25.70 -14.11
CA ARG A 129 2.70 24.63 -13.14
C ARG A 129 2.28 25.20 -11.79
N TRP A 130 2.89 26.30 -11.37
CA TRP A 130 2.56 26.99 -10.13
C TRP A 130 1.12 27.51 -10.18
N ASN A 131 0.73 28.22 -11.24
CA ASN A 131 -0.63 28.72 -11.43
C ASN A 131 -1.66 27.57 -11.50
N ALA A 132 -1.32 26.46 -12.15
CA ALA A 132 -2.20 25.29 -12.25
C ALA A 132 -2.54 24.65 -10.89
N ILE A 133 -1.66 24.80 -9.89
CA ILE A 133 -1.83 24.17 -8.57
C ILE A 133 -2.38 25.15 -7.52
N TYR A 134 -1.99 26.42 -7.58
CA TYR A 134 -2.29 27.38 -6.52
C TYR A 134 -3.28 28.48 -6.91
N ASP A 135 -3.44 28.80 -8.20
CA ASP A 135 -4.30 29.92 -8.66
C ASP A 135 -5.67 29.45 -9.20
N ASN A 136 -6.00 28.17 -9.12
CA ASN A 136 -7.25 27.60 -9.67
C ASN A 136 -7.51 28.03 -11.14
N GLY A 137 -6.48 28.37 -11.88
CA GLY A 137 -6.59 28.73 -13.30
C GLY A 137 -6.97 27.54 -14.16
N VAL A 138 -8.04 27.65 -14.93
CA VAL A 138 -8.42 26.61 -15.89
C VAL A 138 -7.41 26.62 -17.03
N SER A 139 -6.52 25.63 -17.04
CA SER A 139 -5.52 25.45 -18.08
C SER A 139 -5.43 23.96 -18.47
N LEU A 140 -4.86 23.66 -19.63
CA LEU A 140 -4.59 22.29 -20.02
C LEU A 140 -3.71 21.59 -18.99
N THR A 141 -2.75 22.30 -18.41
CA THR A 141 -1.84 21.79 -17.37
C THR A 141 -2.60 21.41 -16.10
N SER A 142 -3.49 22.27 -15.60
CA SER A 142 -4.32 21.95 -14.44
C SER A 142 -5.22 20.75 -14.72
N ALA A 143 -5.88 20.72 -15.88
CA ALA A 143 -6.73 19.59 -16.25
C ALA A 143 -5.98 18.25 -16.30
N ILE A 144 -4.73 18.21 -16.78
CA ILE A 144 -3.92 16.97 -16.78
C ILE A 144 -3.50 16.59 -15.37
N ILE A 145 -3.09 17.53 -14.53
CA ILE A 145 -2.71 17.26 -13.13
C ILE A 145 -3.91 16.73 -12.35
N ASP A 146 -5.07 17.37 -12.47
CA ASP A 146 -6.30 16.94 -11.78
C ASP A 146 -6.78 15.59 -12.28
N SER A 147 -6.77 15.35 -13.59
CA SER A 147 -7.11 14.06 -14.17
C SER A 147 -6.18 12.95 -13.66
N THR A 148 -4.87 13.23 -13.59
CA THR A 148 -3.88 12.28 -13.05
C THR A 148 -4.18 11.97 -11.59
N TYR A 149 -4.53 12.97 -10.78
CA TYR A 149 -4.90 12.79 -9.38
C TYR A 149 -6.15 11.92 -9.24
N ILE A 150 -7.19 12.18 -10.01
CA ILE A 150 -8.43 11.38 -10.03
C ILE A 150 -8.12 9.93 -10.42
N ILE A 151 -7.31 9.71 -11.46
CA ILE A 151 -6.92 8.36 -11.89
C ILE A 151 -6.15 7.64 -10.77
N CYS A 152 -5.25 8.31 -10.06
CA CYS A 152 -4.54 7.72 -8.92
C CYS A 152 -5.50 7.28 -7.79
N ILE A 153 -6.54 8.07 -7.49
CA ILE A 153 -7.59 7.71 -6.53
C ILE A 153 -8.35 6.47 -7.01
N LEU A 154 -8.78 6.46 -8.26
CA LEU A 154 -9.50 5.32 -8.86
C LEU A 154 -8.66 4.05 -8.86
N LEU A 155 -7.36 4.15 -9.18
CA LEU A 155 -6.41 3.04 -9.06
C LEU A 155 -6.34 2.50 -7.63
N SER A 156 -6.27 3.38 -6.66
CA SER A 156 -6.20 2.97 -5.26
C SER A 156 -7.47 2.24 -4.81
N ILE A 157 -8.66 2.69 -5.24
CA ILE A 157 -9.92 2.00 -4.98
C ILE A 157 -9.96 0.64 -5.69
N LEU A 158 -9.54 0.58 -6.95
CA LEU A 158 -9.48 -0.65 -7.73
C LEU A 158 -8.58 -1.70 -7.08
N TYR A 159 -7.32 -1.35 -6.75
CA TYR A 159 -6.39 -2.29 -6.14
C TYR A 159 -6.78 -2.68 -4.72
N SER A 160 -7.46 -1.81 -3.98
CA SER A 160 -8.07 -2.15 -2.70
C SER A 160 -9.19 -3.19 -2.86
N GLY A 161 -10.06 -3.02 -3.84
CA GLY A 161 -11.11 -3.99 -4.19
C GLY A 161 -10.51 -5.35 -4.60
N LEU A 162 -9.51 -5.37 -5.47
CA LEU A 162 -8.81 -6.59 -5.87
C LEU A 162 -8.15 -7.29 -4.68
N SER A 163 -7.57 -6.53 -3.75
CA SER A 163 -6.98 -7.07 -2.52
C SER A 163 -8.03 -7.75 -1.63
N LEU A 164 -9.19 -7.11 -1.43
CA LEU A 164 -10.29 -7.68 -0.63
C LEU A 164 -10.87 -8.95 -1.26
N LEU A 165 -11.05 -8.97 -2.58
CA LEU A 165 -11.52 -10.15 -3.30
C LEU A 165 -10.53 -11.32 -3.13
N ARG A 166 -9.23 -11.02 -3.19
CA ARG A 166 -8.19 -12.02 -3.01
C ARG A 166 -8.14 -12.56 -1.59
N ILE A 167 -8.24 -11.70 -0.56
CA ILE A 167 -8.33 -12.12 0.84
C ILE A 167 -9.57 -12.98 1.08
N LYS A 168 -10.72 -12.62 0.47
CA LYS A 168 -11.94 -13.43 0.56
C LYS A 168 -11.75 -14.84 -0.03
N SER A 169 -11.06 -14.94 -1.17
CA SER A 169 -10.73 -16.24 -1.78
C SER A 169 -9.78 -17.05 -0.91
N TYR A 170 -8.75 -16.40 -0.34
CA TYR A 170 -7.82 -17.00 0.61
C TYR A 170 -8.54 -17.56 1.85
N LYS A 171 -9.42 -16.78 2.48
CA LYS A 171 -10.20 -17.24 3.65
C LYS A 171 -11.01 -18.50 3.37
N ARG A 172 -11.64 -18.60 2.20
CA ARG A 172 -12.38 -19.81 1.80
C ARG A 172 -11.48 -21.04 1.69
N GLN A 173 -10.24 -20.87 1.25
CA GLN A 173 -9.28 -21.97 1.14
C GLN A 173 -8.77 -22.38 2.52
N VAL A 174 -8.38 -21.42 3.36
CA VAL A 174 -7.89 -21.68 4.73
C VAL A 174 -8.91 -22.44 5.57
N THR A 175 -10.20 -22.13 5.45
CA THR A 175 -11.27 -22.82 6.19
C THR A 175 -11.28 -24.32 5.92
N ASN A 176 -10.80 -24.76 4.75
CA ASN A 176 -10.74 -26.18 4.40
C ASN A 176 -9.47 -26.89 4.91
N TYR A 177 -8.45 -26.14 5.38
CA TYR A 177 -7.13 -26.70 5.72
C TYR A 177 -6.73 -26.58 7.18
N SER A 178 -7.35 -25.72 7.97
CA SER A 178 -6.89 -25.42 9.34
C SER A 178 -8.02 -25.28 10.34
N ALA A 179 -7.79 -25.86 11.53
CA ALA A 179 -8.65 -25.66 12.70
C ALA A 179 -8.46 -24.28 13.35
N ASP A 180 -7.28 -23.63 13.17
CA ASP A 180 -6.97 -22.30 13.70
C ASP A 180 -7.27 -21.21 12.65
N ILE A 181 -8.54 -21.05 12.34
CA ILE A 181 -9.04 -20.09 11.35
C ILE A 181 -8.74 -18.64 11.79
N TYR A 182 -8.76 -18.37 13.08
CA TYR A 182 -8.64 -17.00 13.60
C TYR A 182 -7.27 -16.38 13.33
N ARG A 183 -6.19 -17.11 13.55
CA ARG A 183 -4.82 -16.66 13.35
C ARG A 183 -4.45 -16.50 11.87
N MET A 184 -5.15 -17.21 10.99
CA MET A 184 -4.91 -17.26 9.55
C MET A 184 -5.84 -16.34 8.75
N SER A 185 -6.81 -15.67 9.39
CA SER A 185 -7.93 -15.00 8.68
C SER A 185 -7.54 -13.77 7.88
N LEU A 186 -6.35 -13.19 8.07
CA LEU A 186 -5.92 -11.91 7.49
C LEU A 186 -6.93 -10.77 7.70
N ASP A 187 -7.69 -10.81 8.82
CA ASP A 187 -8.69 -9.79 9.14
C ASP A 187 -8.06 -8.42 9.33
N TRP A 188 -6.86 -8.40 9.92
CA TRP A 188 -6.07 -7.19 10.07
C TRP A 188 -5.74 -6.52 8.73
N LEU A 189 -5.42 -7.32 7.69
CA LEU A 189 -5.10 -6.80 6.36
C LEU A 189 -6.37 -6.29 5.66
N SER A 190 -7.49 -7.01 5.79
CA SER A 190 -8.80 -6.54 5.31
C SER A 190 -9.19 -5.22 5.94
N PHE A 191 -8.98 -5.07 7.26
CA PHE A 191 -9.25 -3.85 8.00
C PHE A 191 -8.41 -2.67 7.46
N ILE A 192 -7.10 -2.84 7.29
CA ILE A 192 -6.21 -1.82 6.72
C ILE A 192 -6.71 -1.36 5.35
N ILE A 193 -7.09 -2.30 4.48
CA ILE A 193 -7.52 -2.01 3.12
C ILE A 193 -8.85 -1.24 3.12
N ILE A 194 -9.84 -1.68 3.91
CA ILE A 194 -11.15 -1.01 4.03
C ILE A 194 -10.95 0.41 4.58
N PHE A 195 -10.15 0.53 5.62
CA PHE A 195 -9.89 1.81 6.26
C PHE A 195 -9.19 2.79 5.32
N ARG A 196 -8.27 2.30 4.50
CA ARG A 196 -7.62 3.07 3.45
C ARG A 196 -8.61 3.58 2.38
N VAL A 197 -9.57 2.75 1.95
CA VAL A 197 -10.62 3.17 1.02
C VAL A 197 -11.47 4.28 1.63
N LEU A 198 -11.85 4.14 2.89
CA LEU A 198 -12.59 5.19 3.61
C LEU A 198 -11.82 6.51 3.67
N LEU A 199 -10.49 6.47 3.88
CA LEU A 199 -9.65 7.67 3.87
C LEU A 199 -9.64 8.39 2.53
N GLN A 200 -9.82 7.68 1.43
CA GLN A 200 -9.86 8.27 0.09
C GLN A 200 -11.19 8.94 -0.23
N THR A 201 -12.24 8.68 0.54
CA THR A 201 -13.51 9.41 0.40
C THR A 201 -13.36 10.89 0.77
N LEU A 202 -12.43 11.23 1.64
CA LEU A 202 -12.17 12.62 2.06
C LEU A 202 -11.62 13.50 0.93
N PRO A 203 -10.55 13.10 0.19
CA PRO A 203 -10.12 13.83 -1.00
C PRO A 203 -11.23 13.97 -2.06
N ILE A 204 -12.04 12.93 -2.26
CA ILE A 204 -13.17 12.96 -3.19
C ILE A 204 -14.23 13.98 -2.71
N ALA A 205 -14.55 13.99 -1.42
CA ALA A 205 -15.45 14.96 -0.84
C ALA A 205 -14.90 16.39 -1.01
N GLY A 206 -13.59 16.60 -0.86
CA GLY A 206 -12.93 17.88 -1.11
C GLY A 206 -13.07 18.36 -2.56
N LEU A 207 -12.98 17.44 -3.53
CA LEU A 207 -13.19 17.74 -4.95
C LEU A 207 -14.65 18.15 -5.25
N ILE A 208 -15.62 17.50 -4.58
CA ILE A 208 -17.05 17.76 -4.79
C ILE A 208 -17.52 19.04 -4.06
N LEU A 209 -17.11 19.23 -2.83
CA LEU A 209 -17.55 20.34 -1.95
C LEU A 209 -16.76 21.62 -2.14
N GLY A 210 -15.63 21.56 -2.86
CA GLY A 210 -14.70 22.65 -3.06
C GLY A 210 -13.62 22.72 -1.97
N ILE A 211 -12.41 22.95 -2.44
CA ILE A 211 -11.19 23.00 -1.61
C ILE A 211 -11.25 24.09 -0.52
N GLU A 212 -11.94 25.21 -0.80
CA GLU A 212 -12.06 26.30 0.19
C GLU A 212 -12.83 25.88 1.44
N LEU A 213 -13.97 25.19 1.27
CA LEU A 213 -14.75 24.68 2.40
C LEU A 213 -13.95 23.61 3.16
N PHE A 214 -13.25 22.75 2.42
CA PHE A 214 -12.40 21.72 2.97
C PHE A 214 -11.21 22.30 3.77
N ASN A 215 -10.61 23.38 3.31
CA ASN A 215 -9.51 24.06 4.00
C ASN A 215 -9.96 24.83 5.27
N LYS A 216 -11.18 25.36 5.28
CA LYS A 216 -11.76 26.02 6.46
C LYS A 216 -12.01 25.06 7.63
N LEU A 217 -12.25 23.79 7.32
CA LEU A 217 -12.45 22.74 8.29
C LEU A 217 -11.12 22.11 8.78
N GLY A 218 -10.10 22.91 9.11
CA GLY A 218 -8.73 22.49 9.43
C GLY A 218 -8.52 21.21 10.23
N VAL A 219 -9.57 20.76 10.96
CA VAL A 219 -9.65 19.47 11.67
C VAL A 219 -9.59 18.27 10.71
N ILE A 220 -10.00 18.43 9.44
CA ILE A 220 -10.09 17.33 8.45
C ILE A 220 -8.71 16.74 8.16
N TRP A 221 -7.65 17.53 8.13
CA TRP A 221 -6.29 17.04 7.92
C TRP A 221 -5.84 16.08 9.01
N THR A 222 -6.27 16.32 10.25
CA THR A 222 -6.01 15.42 11.38
C THR A 222 -6.75 14.09 11.20
N PHE A 223 -7.96 14.12 10.68
CA PHE A 223 -8.74 12.90 10.38
C PHE A 223 -8.13 12.05 9.25
N THR A 224 -7.29 12.60 8.38
CA THR A 224 -6.58 11.82 7.36
C THR A 224 -5.26 11.27 7.85
N THR A 225 -4.53 12.00 8.67
CA THR A 225 -3.18 11.63 9.13
C THR A 225 -3.19 10.58 10.23
N LEU A 226 -4.05 10.69 11.24
CA LEU A 226 -4.14 9.70 12.32
C LEU A 226 -4.46 8.29 11.81
N PRO A 227 -5.47 8.11 10.95
CA PRO A 227 -5.73 6.81 10.35
C PRO A 227 -4.59 6.30 9.47
N ALA A 228 -3.88 7.18 8.76
CA ALA A 228 -2.72 6.78 7.98
C ALA A 228 -1.61 6.22 8.87
N VAL A 229 -1.31 6.88 9.98
CA VAL A 229 -0.34 6.41 10.99
C VAL A 229 -0.78 5.08 11.57
N PHE A 230 -2.05 4.98 11.97
CA PHE A 230 -2.60 3.75 12.55
C PHE A 230 -2.46 2.55 11.59
N THR A 231 -2.83 2.72 10.32
CA THR A 231 -2.69 1.65 9.32
C THR A 231 -1.24 1.25 9.07
N GLN A 232 -0.29 2.20 9.10
CA GLN A 232 1.13 1.94 8.98
C GLN A 232 1.66 1.11 10.17
N ILE A 233 1.30 1.49 11.39
CA ILE A 233 1.71 0.77 12.60
C ILE A 233 1.12 -0.65 12.61
N VAL A 234 -0.18 -0.79 12.32
CA VAL A 234 -0.83 -2.11 12.26
C VAL A 234 -0.18 -3.00 11.20
N LEU A 235 0.14 -2.46 10.02
CA LEU A 235 0.84 -3.21 8.98
C LEU A 235 2.23 -3.66 9.47
N CYS A 236 3.00 -2.75 10.06
CA CYS A 236 4.34 -3.04 10.57
C CYS A 236 4.31 -4.15 11.63
N LEU A 237 3.46 -4.01 12.66
CA LEU A 237 3.37 -4.97 13.75
C LEU A 237 2.94 -6.37 13.29
N ASN A 238 1.95 -6.46 12.39
CA ASN A 238 1.49 -7.76 11.90
C ASN A 238 2.52 -8.46 11.02
N ILE A 239 3.33 -7.71 10.29
CA ILE A 239 4.44 -8.29 9.51
C ILE A 239 5.57 -8.77 10.41
N LEU A 240 5.99 -7.96 11.39
CA LEU A 240 7.03 -8.33 12.36
C LEU A 240 6.62 -9.52 13.23
N SER A 241 5.33 -9.63 13.54
CA SER A 241 4.79 -10.77 14.31
C SER A 241 4.48 -12.00 13.44
N GLU A 242 4.79 -11.96 12.14
CA GLU A 242 4.48 -13.02 11.18
C GLU A 242 3.01 -13.51 11.27
N ASN A 243 2.07 -12.58 11.50
CA ASN A 243 0.64 -12.88 11.62
C ASN A 243 0.00 -13.21 10.25
N TYR A 244 0.64 -14.08 9.50
CA TYR A 244 0.16 -14.59 8.21
C TYR A 244 0.76 -15.96 7.94
N VAL A 245 0.04 -16.77 7.17
CA VAL A 245 0.51 -18.07 6.70
C VAL A 245 0.48 -18.06 5.17
N ILE A 246 1.59 -18.45 4.59
CA ILE A 246 1.69 -18.57 3.14
C ILE A 246 1.26 -19.99 2.78
N ILE A 247 0.15 -20.11 2.05
CA ILE A 247 -0.29 -21.39 1.51
C ILE A 247 0.56 -21.71 0.29
N GLU A 248 1.49 -22.65 0.43
CA GLU A 248 2.22 -23.15 -0.74
C GLU A 248 1.27 -23.93 -1.65
N PRO A 249 1.32 -23.69 -2.97
CA PRO A 249 0.52 -24.48 -3.90
C PRO A 249 0.93 -25.95 -3.77
N ILE A 250 -0.06 -26.84 -3.67
CA ILE A 250 0.15 -28.29 -3.65
C ILE A 250 0.95 -28.66 -4.90
N THR A 251 2.15 -29.17 -4.69
CA THR A 251 3.01 -29.57 -5.82
C THR A 251 2.37 -30.69 -6.61
N ALA A 252 2.67 -30.79 -7.92
CA ALA A 252 2.13 -31.87 -8.78
C ALA A 252 2.36 -33.27 -8.17
N LYS A 253 3.48 -33.43 -7.43
CA LYS A 253 3.83 -34.64 -6.71
C LYS A 253 2.88 -34.96 -5.55
N GLU A 254 2.39 -33.96 -4.83
CA GLU A 254 1.40 -34.11 -3.76
C GLU A 254 0.00 -34.41 -4.33
N LYS A 255 -0.32 -33.83 -5.50
CA LYS A 255 -1.56 -34.16 -6.24
C LYS A 255 -1.56 -35.62 -6.69
N GLU A 256 -0.45 -36.16 -7.18
CA GLU A 256 -0.32 -37.56 -7.56
C GLU A 256 -0.42 -38.50 -6.34
N MET A 257 0.18 -38.13 -5.20
CA MET A 257 0.07 -38.91 -3.96
C MET A 257 -1.36 -38.89 -3.38
N THR A 258 -2.08 -37.77 -3.49
CA THR A 258 -3.49 -37.69 -3.07
C THR A 258 -4.40 -38.52 -3.95
N THR A 259 -4.10 -38.63 -5.25
CA THR A 259 -4.89 -39.45 -6.21
C THR A 259 -4.57 -40.94 -6.04
N SER A 260 -3.39 -41.30 -5.57
CA SER A 260 -2.94 -42.69 -5.39
C SER A 260 -3.35 -43.32 -4.07
N GLY A 261 -4.13 -42.67 -3.21
CA GLY A 261 -4.69 -43.27 -1.97
C GLY A 261 -3.73 -43.33 -0.78
N ASN A 262 -2.54 -42.74 -0.88
CA ASN A 262 -1.52 -42.77 0.18
C ASN A 262 -1.69 -41.63 1.22
N TYR A 263 -2.92 -41.47 1.72
CA TYR A 263 -3.26 -40.40 2.70
C TYR A 263 -2.40 -40.47 3.99
N ALA A 264 -2.05 -41.67 4.45
CA ALA A 264 -1.29 -41.87 5.70
C ALA A 264 0.16 -41.30 5.64
N GLN A 265 0.79 -41.33 4.46
CA GLN A 265 2.14 -40.76 4.29
C GLN A 265 2.09 -39.22 4.20
N LEU A 266 1.07 -38.67 3.58
CA LEU A 266 0.84 -37.22 3.48
C LEU A 266 0.55 -36.59 4.86
N GLU A 267 -0.24 -37.25 5.70
CA GLU A 267 -0.50 -36.79 7.06
C GLU A 267 0.77 -36.81 7.93
N ARG A 268 1.60 -37.82 7.82
CA ARG A 268 2.88 -37.89 8.56
C ARG A 268 3.83 -36.76 8.14
N GLN A 269 3.99 -36.48 6.85
CA GLN A 269 4.82 -35.38 6.36
C GLN A 269 4.28 -34.01 6.78
N ARG A 270 2.94 -33.80 6.78
CA ARG A 270 2.32 -32.57 7.27
C ARG A 270 2.53 -32.36 8.76
N VAL A 271 2.38 -33.39 9.57
CA VAL A 271 2.60 -33.34 11.02
C VAL A 271 4.06 -32.98 11.31
N GLU A 272 5.03 -33.56 10.59
CA GLU A 272 6.45 -33.22 10.74
C GLU A 272 6.73 -31.78 10.36
N THR A 273 6.18 -31.28 9.24
CA THR A 273 6.41 -29.88 8.79
C THR A 273 5.79 -28.86 9.76
N VAL A 274 4.61 -29.15 10.31
CA VAL A 274 3.94 -28.28 11.29
C VAL A 274 4.66 -28.34 12.65
N SER A 275 5.20 -29.49 13.04
CA SER A 275 5.96 -29.64 14.30
C SER A 275 7.25 -28.83 14.32
N TYR A 276 7.96 -28.71 13.18
CA TYR A 276 9.18 -27.92 13.09
C TYR A 276 8.97 -26.41 13.18
N THR A 277 7.78 -25.92 12.82
CA THR A 277 7.46 -24.48 12.94
C THR A 277 7.06 -24.08 14.37
N HIS A 278 6.59 -25.03 15.20
CA HIS A 278 6.18 -24.75 16.58
C HIS A 278 7.32 -24.85 17.61
N LEU A 279 8.48 -25.43 17.28
CA LEU A 279 9.63 -25.57 18.19
C LEU A 279 10.62 -24.40 18.14
N ARG A 280 10.33 -23.34 17.40
CA ARG A 280 11.13 -22.09 17.32
C ARG A 280 10.41 -20.85 17.85
N ALA A 281 9.39 -21.00 18.67
CA ALA A 281 8.76 -19.89 19.41
C ALA A 281 9.29 -19.82 20.83
#